data_3a83bc13efa9c1483a387bdebea6dbb3
#
_entry.id   3a83bc13efa9c1483a387bdebea6dbb3
#
_cell.length_a   1.000
_cell.length_b   1.000
_cell.length_c   1.000
_cell.angle_alpha   90.00
_cell.angle_beta   90.00
_cell.angle_gamma   90.00
#
_symmetry.space_group_name_H-M   'P 1'
#
loop_
_entity.id
_entity.type
_entity.pdbx_description
1 polymer ?
#
loop_
_entity_poly.entity_id
_entity_poly.type
_entity_poly.pdbx_seq_one_letter_code
_entity_poly.pdbx_strand_id
1 'polypeptide(L)'
;VNAGTFVGTETKHLKWMIENIQQVVDIPCCIDSPDPKALEAALQIHKGTAMINSISLEEDRYDAVLPVVAGTDLKIVALCMSSEGMPETCEQRLKIADKLVNGLVKNNVPIDNIYVDPLVQPIGTDDTYGFEFLDSVAAITTQFKGVHTMCGLSNISFGLPERKYINRNFAVMAIARGLDGLIINPLDRDMMGS
;
A
#
# COMPACT_ATOMS: atom_id res chain seq x y z
N VAL A 1 9.61 -2.93 3.66
CA VAL A 1 10.70 -2.51 4.57
C VAL A 1 10.47 -1.07 4.99
N ASN A 2 10.26 -0.84 6.29
CA ASN A 2 10.10 0.49 6.89
C ASN A 2 11.11 0.64 8.03
N ALA A 3 11.89 1.72 8.02
CA ALA A 3 12.92 1.93 9.03
C ALA A 3 12.37 2.43 10.37
N GLY A 4 11.18 3.04 10.37
CA GLY A 4 10.49 3.51 11.59
C GLY A 4 11.31 4.51 12.44
N THR A 5 12.21 5.26 11.80
CA THR A 5 13.17 6.12 12.48
C THR A 5 12.89 7.60 12.21
N PHE A 6 13.48 8.46 13.04
CA PHE A 6 13.35 9.92 12.92
C PHE A 6 13.96 10.44 11.62
N VAL A 7 13.40 11.53 11.14
CA VAL A 7 13.89 12.30 9.99
C VAL A 7 15.41 12.54 10.09
N GLY A 8 16.13 12.19 9.02
CA GLY A 8 17.59 12.37 8.91
C GLY A 8 18.42 11.11 9.14
N THR A 9 17.90 10.08 9.79
CA THR A 9 18.60 8.78 9.95
C THR A 9 17.99 7.66 9.13
N GLU A 10 16.79 7.86 8.57
CA GLU A 10 16.00 6.88 7.87
C GLU A 10 16.76 6.28 6.66
N THR A 11 17.38 7.12 5.84
CA THR A 11 18.15 6.69 4.67
C THR A 11 19.20 5.63 5.00
N LYS A 12 19.98 5.85 6.08
CA LYS A 12 21.02 4.91 6.51
C LYS A 12 20.41 3.57 6.95
N HIS A 13 19.32 3.62 7.70
CA HIS A 13 18.66 2.40 8.21
C HIS A 13 17.97 1.62 7.10
N LEU A 14 17.29 2.30 6.17
CA LEU A 14 16.68 1.66 5.00
C LEU A 14 17.71 0.93 4.15
N LYS A 15 18.84 1.59 3.84
CA LYS A 15 19.93 0.97 3.09
C LYS A 15 20.45 -0.27 3.81
N TRP A 16 20.77 -0.15 5.09
CA TRP A 16 21.24 -1.28 5.89
C TRP A 16 20.25 -2.44 5.91
N MET A 17 18.95 -2.16 6.06
CA MET A 17 17.91 -3.20 6.06
C MET A 17 17.81 -3.91 4.70
N ILE A 18 17.81 -3.17 3.60
CA ILE A 18 17.74 -3.74 2.24
C ILE A 18 18.97 -4.60 1.95
N GLU A 19 20.16 -4.10 2.25
CA GLU A 19 21.41 -4.85 2.08
C GLU A 19 21.38 -6.19 2.82
N ASN A 20 20.91 -6.20 4.07
CA ASN A 20 20.86 -7.43 4.88
C ASN A 20 19.73 -8.38 4.40
N ILE A 21 18.56 -7.87 4.06
CA ILE A 21 17.44 -8.68 3.56
C ILE A 21 17.86 -9.35 2.25
N GLN A 22 18.40 -8.60 1.31
CA GLN A 22 18.75 -9.12 -0.02
C GLN A 22 20.06 -9.93 -0.06
N GLN A 23 20.71 -10.16 1.09
CA GLN A 23 21.74 -11.19 1.23
C GLN A 23 21.15 -12.58 1.50
N VAL A 24 19.92 -12.66 2.00
CA VAL A 24 19.29 -13.92 2.43
C VAL A 24 18.05 -14.29 1.62
N VAL A 25 17.49 -13.35 0.87
CA VAL A 25 16.32 -13.59 -0.01
C VAL A 25 16.49 -12.86 -1.35
N ASP A 26 16.06 -13.50 -2.44
CA ASP A 26 16.08 -12.93 -3.78
C ASP A 26 14.74 -12.24 -4.16
N ILE A 27 13.93 -11.89 -3.15
CA ILE A 27 12.62 -11.27 -3.35
C ILE A 27 12.78 -9.74 -3.33
N PRO A 28 12.18 -9.01 -4.29
CA PRO A 28 12.14 -7.56 -4.25
C PRO A 28 11.44 -7.05 -2.99
N CYS A 29 11.92 -5.92 -2.45
CA CYS A 29 11.33 -5.29 -1.27
C CYS A 29 10.22 -4.32 -1.65
N CYS A 30 9.19 -4.25 -0.81
CA CYS A 30 8.31 -3.08 -0.72
C CYS A 30 8.98 -2.07 0.22
N ILE A 31 9.37 -0.91 -0.32
CA ILE A 31 10.08 0.15 0.42
C ILE A 31 9.03 1.16 0.89
N ASP A 32 8.93 1.31 2.19
CA ASP A 32 7.94 2.15 2.84
C ASP A 32 8.63 3.31 3.56
N SER A 33 8.56 4.49 2.98
CA SER A 33 9.12 5.72 3.52
C SER A 33 8.33 6.96 3.07
N PRO A 34 8.14 7.94 3.96
CA PRO A 34 7.59 9.23 3.60
C PRO A 34 8.63 10.14 2.89
N ASP A 35 9.94 9.85 2.99
CA ASP A 35 11.00 10.68 2.44
C ASP A 35 11.43 10.20 1.04
N PRO A 36 11.19 10.99 -0.04
CA PRO A 36 11.62 10.64 -1.40
C PRO A 36 13.12 10.41 -1.52
N LYS A 37 13.95 11.16 -0.77
CA LYS A 37 15.41 10.98 -0.79
C LYS A 37 15.82 9.63 -0.20
N ALA A 38 15.10 9.17 0.83
CA ALA A 38 15.32 7.85 1.40
C ALA A 38 14.91 6.75 0.43
N LEU A 39 13.79 6.93 -0.31
CA LEU A 39 13.37 6.03 -1.38
C LEU A 39 14.42 5.94 -2.49
N GLU A 40 14.87 7.07 -3.03
CA GLU A 40 15.92 7.10 -4.07
C GLU A 40 17.22 6.42 -3.60
N ALA A 41 17.68 6.72 -2.40
CA ALA A 41 18.88 6.11 -1.84
C ALA A 41 18.74 4.60 -1.64
N ALA A 42 17.57 4.13 -1.26
CA ALA A 42 17.24 2.72 -1.12
C ALA A 42 17.22 2.00 -2.48
N LEU A 43 16.64 2.64 -3.49
CA LEU A 43 16.57 2.11 -4.86
C LEU A 43 17.95 1.94 -5.51
N GLN A 44 18.93 2.79 -5.18
CA GLN A 44 20.31 2.67 -5.70
C GLN A 44 21.00 1.36 -5.34
N ILE A 45 20.60 0.70 -4.25
CA ILE A 45 21.20 -0.54 -3.78
C ILE A 45 20.29 -1.76 -3.91
N HIS A 46 18.99 -1.52 -4.16
CA HIS A 46 17.97 -2.56 -4.27
C HIS A 46 18.19 -3.40 -5.53
N LYS A 47 18.02 -4.71 -5.41
CA LYS A 47 18.07 -5.66 -6.54
C LYS A 47 16.66 -6.07 -6.97
N GLY A 48 16.42 -6.07 -8.26
CA GLY A 48 15.11 -6.40 -8.85
C GLY A 48 14.14 -5.21 -8.84
N THR A 49 12.88 -5.45 -9.21
CA THR A 49 11.85 -4.41 -9.31
C THR A 49 11.22 -4.16 -7.94
N ALA A 50 11.59 -3.06 -7.30
CA ALA A 50 11.03 -2.67 -6.00
C ALA A 50 9.57 -2.21 -6.11
N MET A 51 8.85 -2.31 -4.99
CA MET A 51 7.57 -1.64 -4.79
C MET A 51 7.77 -0.44 -3.87
N ILE A 52 7.19 0.70 -4.21
CA ILE A 52 7.20 1.91 -3.39
C ILE A 52 5.89 2.03 -2.63
N ASN A 53 5.95 2.24 -1.33
CA ASN A 53 4.81 2.49 -0.47
C ASN A 53 4.99 3.86 0.20
N SER A 54 4.20 4.84 -0.15
CA SER A 54 3.11 4.94 -1.10
C SER A 54 3.07 6.32 -1.76
N ILE A 55 2.27 6.47 -2.81
CA ILE A 55 1.84 7.77 -3.34
C ILE A 55 0.39 8.01 -2.95
N SER A 56 0.02 9.25 -2.62
CA SER A 56 -1.35 9.66 -2.28
C SER A 56 -1.63 11.05 -2.84
N LEU A 57 -2.89 11.52 -2.76
CA LEU A 57 -3.28 12.89 -3.13
C LEU A 57 -3.16 13.89 -1.97
N GLU A 58 -2.39 13.57 -0.94
CA GLU A 58 -2.02 14.53 0.09
C GLU A 58 -1.10 15.61 -0.49
N GLU A 59 -1.23 16.83 0.07
CA GLU A 59 -0.39 17.96 -0.33
C GLU A 59 1.08 17.59 -0.24
N ASP A 60 1.86 17.97 -1.25
CA ASP A 60 3.29 17.67 -1.43
C ASP A 60 3.64 16.19 -1.65
N ARG A 61 2.81 15.22 -1.22
CA ARG A 61 3.14 13.79 -1.33
C ARG A 61 3.11 13.30 -2.76
N TYR A 62 2.09 13.69 -3.53
CA TYR A 62 1.96 13.31 -4.93
C TYR A 62 3.16 13.80 -5.74
N ASP A 63 3.46 15.09 -5.64
CA ASP A 63 4.54 15.73 -6.41
C ASP A 63 5.93 15.28 -5.98
N ALA A 64 6.09 14.87 -4.72
CA ALA A 64 7.35 14.37 -4.19
C ALA A 64 7.67 12.93 -4.63
N VAL A 65 6.65 12.05 -4.73
CA VAL A 65 6.85 10.63 -5.05
C VAL A 65 6.73 10.34 -6.54
N LEU A 66 5.90 11.09 -7.26
CA LEU A 66 5.69 10.88 -8.69
C LEU A 66 7.01 10.82 -9.51
N PRO A 67 8.00 11.74 -9.31
CA PRO A 67 9.26 11.67 -10.03
C PRO A 67 10.08 10.40 -9.80
N VAL A 68 9.89 9.74 -8.66
CA VAL A 68 10.60 8.49 -8.32
C VAL A 68 10.11 7.32 -9.17
N VAL A 69 8.82 7.33 -9.55
CA VAL A 69 8.18 6.18 -10.24
C VAL A 69 7.85 6.45 -11.70
N ALA A 70 7.74 7.72 -12.12
CA ALA A 70 7.38 8.09 -13.48
C ALA A 70 8.37 7.55 -14.52
N GLY A 71 7.85 6.83 -15.53
CA GLY A 71 8.65 6.25 -16.60
C GLY A 71 9.59 5.11 -16.16
N THR A 72 9.35 4.52 -15.02
CA THR A 72 10.10 3.36 -14.49
C THR A 72 9.24 2.10 -14.49
N ASP A 73 9.86 0.93 -14.27
CA ASP A 73 9.18 -0.35 -14.06
C ASP A 73 8.89 -0.63 -12.57
N LEU A 74 9.08 0.35 -11.69
CA LEU A 74 8.79 0.21 -10.26
C LEU A 74 7.30 -0.03 -10.03
N LYS A 75 7.00 -0.86 -9.03
CA LYS A 75 5.63 -1.01 -8.53
C LYS A 75 5.32 0.10 -7.53
N ILE A 76 4.07 0.56 -7.51
CA ILE A 76 3.66 1.67 -6.64
C ILE A 76 2.35 1.35 -5.92
N VAL A 77 2.32 1.57 -4.62
CA VAL A 77 1.09 1.59 -3.84
C VAL A 77 0.44 2.97 -3.97
N ALA A 78 -0.72 3.00 -4.60
CA ALA A 78 -1.56 4.19 -4.74
C ALA A 78 -2.58 4.21 -3.58
N LEU A 79 -2.22 4.92 -2.51
CA LEU A 79 -3.02 5.00 -1.29
C LEU A 79 -4.19 5.97 -1.46
N CYS A 80 -5.41 5.49 -1.27
CA CYS A 80 -6.63 6.30 -1.35
C CYS A 80 -6.76 7.26 -0.16
N MET A 81 -5.90 8.28 -0.15
CA MET A 81 -5.87 9.36 0.82
C MET A 81 -5.64 10.69 0.11
N SER A 82 -6.20 11.77 0.63
CA SER A 82 -6.06 13.10 0.05
C SER A 82 -5.92 14.17 1.14
N SER A 83 -5.68 15.42 0.73
CA SER A 83 -5.61 16.57 1.65
C SER A 83 -6.94 16.84 2.39
N GLU A 84 -8.05 16.26 1.91
CA GLU A 84 -9.35 16.30 2.60
C GLU A 84 -9.42 15.29 3.76
N GLY A 85 -8.44 14.41 3.88
CA GLY A 85 -8.35 13.37 4.90
C GLY A 85 -8.59 11.95 4.36
N MET A 86 -8.91 11.05 5.29
CA MET A 86 -9.21 9.64 4.98
C MET A 86 -10.62 9.50 4.42
N PRO A 87 -10.81 8.76 3.30
CA PRO A 87 -12.13 8.55 2.74
C PRO A 87 -12.97 7.62 3.63
N GLU A 88 -14.22 7.95 3.85
CA GLU A 88 -15.14 7.14 4.65
C GLU A 88 -15.96 6.17 3.78
N THR A 89 -16.33 6.58 2.56
CA THR A 89 -17.21 5.82 1.67
C THR A 89 -16.49 5.22 0.46
N CYS A 90 -17.07 4.20 -0.14
CA CYS A 90 -16.62 3.61 -1.40
C CYS A 90 -16.53 4.66 -2.51
N GLU A 91 -17.52 5.55 -2.62
CA GLU A 91 -17.53 6.61 -3.65
C GLU A 91 -16.34 7.56 -3.51
N GLN A 92 -15.99 7.97 -2.28
CA GLN A 92 -14.83 8.82 -2.03
C GLN A 92 -13.53 8.10 -2.42
N ARG A 93 -13.38 6.81 -2.07
CA ARG A 93 -12.23 5.99 -2.44
C ARG A 93 -12.08 5.87 -3.95
N LEU A 94 -13.18 5.64 -4.67
CA LEU A 94 -13.17 5.56 -6.13
C LEU A 94 -12.75 6.87 -6.80
N LYS A 95 -13.20 8.01 -6.29
CA LYS A 95 -12.79 9.33 -6.81
C LYS A 95 -11.29 9.58 -6.63
N ILE A 96 -10.72 9.16 -5.49
CA ILE A 96 -9.30 9.27 -5.24
C ILE A 96 -8.53 8.27 -6.12
N ALA A 97 -8.96 7.02 -6.19
CA ALA A 97 -8.37 5.99 -7.03
C ALA A 97 -8.33 6.41 -8.51
N ASP A 98 -9.41 6.99 -9.03
CA ASP A 98 -9.50 7.48 -10.41
C ASP A 98 -8.41 8.53 -10.71
N LYS A 99 -8.25 9.52 -9.84
CA LYS A 99 -7.22 10.54 -9.98
C LYS A 99 -5.81 9.96 -9.91
N LEU A 100 -5.56 9.04 -8.96
CA LEU A 100 -4.26 8.40 -8.78
C LEU A 100 -3.90 7.53 -9.99
N VAL A 101 -4.78 6.62 -10.39
CA VAL A 101 -4.54 5.70 -11.51
C VAL A 101 -4.32 6.47 -12.80
N ASN A 102 -5.22 7.40 -13.15
CA ASN A 102 -5.09 8.20 -14.38
C ASN A 102 -3.84 9.09 -14.34
N GLY A 103 -3.51 9.67 -13.19
CA GLY A 103 -2.29 10.47 -13.01
C GLY A 103 -1.02 9.65 -13.21
N LEU A 104 -0.95 8.46 -12.63
CA LEU A 104 0.19 7.55 -12.77
C LEU A 104 0.36 7.05 -14.21
N VAL A 105 -0.72 6.58 -14.84
CA VAL A 105 -0.70 6.13 -16.24
C VAL A 105 -0.27 7.26 -17.20
N LYS A 106 -0.78 8.48 -17.00
CA LYS A 106 -0.38 9.67 -17.79
C LYS A 106 1.11 9.97 -17.65
N ASN A 107 1.73 9.60 -16.54
CA ASN A 107 3.17 9.78 -16.29
C ASN A 107 3.97 8.50 -16.58
N ASN A 108 3.48 7.65 -17.47
CA ASN A 108 4.13 6.44 -17.98
C ASN A 108 4.47 5.40 -16.89
N VAL A 109 3.64 5.29 -15.83
CA VAL A 109 3.67 4.15 -14.92
C VAL A 109 2.82 3.03 -15.54
N PRO A 110 3.37 1.82 -15.76
CA PRO A 110 2.60 0.71 -16.30
C PRO A 110 1.40 0.38 -15.39
N ILE A 111 0.23 0.16 -15.98
CA ILE A 111 -1.01 -0.07 -15.22
C ILE A 111 -0.91 -1.30 -14.30
N ASP A 112 -0.23 -2.35 -14.74
CA ASP A 112 0.05 -3.59 -14.00
C ASP A 112 1.02 -3.40 -12.81
N ASN A 113 1.66 -2.24 -12.73
CA ASN A 113 2.54 -1.88 -11.62
C ASN A 113 1.83 -1.02 -10.55
N ILE A 114 0.56 -0.68 -10.76
CA ILE A 114 -0.23 0.15 -9.84
C ILE A 114 -1.02 -0.75 -8.89
N TYR A 115 -0.77 -0.61 -7.59
CA TYR A 115 -1.45 -1.30 -6.51
C TYR A 115 -2.28 -0.29 -5.71
N VAL A 116 -3.58 -0.25 -5.95
CA VAL A 116 -4.47 0.66 -5.21
C VAL A 116 -4.74 0.12 -3.82
N ASP A 117 -4.46 0.92 -2.80
CA ASP A 117 -4.86 0.64 -1.41
C ASP A 117 -6.08 1.50 -1.07
N PRO A 118 -7.29 0.90 -0.95
CA PRO A 118 -8.51 1.63 -0.60
C PRO A 118 -8.53 2.18 0.84
N LEU A 119 -7.50 1.92 1.62
CA LEU A 119 -7.32 2.31 3.02
C LEU A 119 -8.31 1.62 3.98
N VAL A 120 -7.83 0.60 4.64
CA VAL A 120 -8.59 -0.09 5.71
C VAL A 120 -8.67 0.79 6.95
N GLN A 121 -9.89 1.08 7.40
CA GLN A 121 -10.16 1.79 8.65
C GLN A 121 -10.74 0.84 9.71
N PRO A 122 -10.54 1.15 11.02
CA PRO A 122 -10.96 0.27 12.10
C PRO A 122 -12.48 0.15 12.22
N ILE A 123 -13.00 -1.07 12.24
CA ILE A 123 -14.43 -1.32 12.52
C ILE A 123 -14.83 -0.99 13.96
N GLY A 124 -13.86 -0.82 14.85
CA GLY A 124 -14.12 -0.32 16.21
C GLY A 124 -14.44 1.18 16.25
N THR A 125 -14.16 1.93 15.19
CA THR A 125 -14.51 3.35 15.06
C THR A 125 -15.88 3.51 14.41
N ASP A 126 -16.12 2.77 13.31
CA ASP A 126 -17.39 2.73 12.60
C ASP A 126 -17.54 1.34 11.95
N ASP A 127 -18.67 0.67 12.21
CA ASP A 127 -18.94 -0.69 11.76
C ASP A 127 -19.17 -0.80 10.24
N THR A 128 -19.48 0.30 9.58
CA THR A 128 -19.64 0.36 8.11
C THR A 128 -18.30 0.32 7.36
N TYR A 129 -17.19 0.72 7.98
CA TYR A 129 -15.89 0.83 7.31
C TYR A 129 -15.40 -0.47 6.68
N GLY A 130 -15.73 -1.62 7.29
CA GLY A 130 -15.41 -2.92 6.72
C GLY A 130 -16.12 -3.16 5.38
N PHE A 131 -17.40 -2.84 5.29
CA PHE A 131 -18.19 -2.99 4.06
C PHE A 131 -17.77 -1.99 3.00
N GLU A 132 -17.56 -0.73 3.37
CA GLU A 132 -17.09 0.32 2.48
C GLU A 132 -15.74 -0.02 1.83
N PHE A 133 -14.84 -0.65 2.59
CA PHE A 133 -13.58 -1.16 2.05
C PHE A 133 -13.81 -2.32 1.06
N LEU A 134 -14.59 -3.32 1.45
CA LEU A 134 -14.85 -4.50 0.60
C LEU A 134 -15.52 -4.12 -0.72
N ASP A 135 -16.47 -3.20 -0.69
CA ASP A 135 -17.15 -2.70 -1.88
C ASP A 135 -16.19 -1.87 -2.74
N SER A 136 -15.27 -1.12 -2.12
CA SER A 136 -14.22 -0.38 -2.83
C SER A 136 -13.27 -1.32 -3.59
N VAL A 137 -12.84 -2.42 -2.98
CA VAL A 137 -12.01 -3.43 -3.65
C VAL A 137 -12.72 -3.97 -4.89
N ALA A 138 -13.98 -4.41 -4.76
CA ALA A 138 -14.76 -4.94 -5.88
C ALA A 138 -14.99 -3.90 -6.99
N ALA A 139 -15.23 -2.65 -6.62
CA ALA A 139 -15.45 -1.57 -7.58
C ALA A 139 -14.17 -1.19 -8.32
N ILE A 140 -13.02 -1.07 -7.61
CA ILE A 140 -11.71 -0.76 -8.21
C ILE A 140 -11.31 -1.84 -9.21
N THR A 141 -11.38 -3.12 -8.84
CA THR A 141 -11.02 -4.24 -9.73
C THR A 141 -11.92 -4.33 -10.95
N THR A 142 -13.16 -3.86 -10.85
CA THR A 142 -14.11 -3.82 -11.95
C THR A 142 -13.86 -2.63 -12.89
N GLN A 143 -13.61 -1.45 -12.32
CA GLN A 143 -13.50 -0.19 -13.06
C GLN A 143 -12.13 -0.01 -13.72
N PHE A 144 -11.05 -0.37 -13.01
CA PHE A 144 -9.67 -0.15 -13.48
C PHE A 144 -9.01 -1.48 -13.87
N LYS A 145 -9.30 -1.95 -15.09
CA LYS A 145 -8.74 -3.21 -15.59
C LYS A 145 -7.21 -3.16 -15.70
N GLY A 146 -6.54 -4.16 -15.14
CA GLY A 146 -5.07 -4.27 -15.10
C GLY A 146 -4.43 -3.63 -13.87
N VAL A 147 -5.20 -2.97 -13.01
CA VAL A 147 -4.74 -2.46 -11.72
C VAL A 147 -4.85 -3.58 -10.67
N HIS A 148 -3.88 -3.62 -9.76
CA HIS A 148 -3.92 -4.46 -8.57
C HIS A 148 -4.54 -3.73 -7.38
N THR A 149 -4.99 -4.49 -6.38
CA THR A 149 -5.45 -3.94 -5.10
C THR A 149 -4.67 -4.54 -3.93
N MET A 150 -4.39 -3.74 -2.91
CA MET A 150 -3.73 -4.21 -1.70
C MET A 150 -4.18 -3.45 -0.46
N CYS A 151 -3.83 -3.93 0.73
CA CYS A 151 -4.08 -3.17 1.95
C CYS A 151 -3.18 -3.56 3.12
N GLY A 152 -3.08 -2.65 4.09
CA GLY A 152 -2.60 -2.91 5.45
C GLY A 152 -3.70 -3.56 6.30
N LEU A 153 -3.80 -4.88 6.26
CA LEU A 153 -4.94 -5.64 6.79
C LEU A 153 -5.25 -5.38 8.27
N SER A 154 -4.23 -5.29 9.11
CA SER A 154 -4.39 -5.24 10.57
C SER A 154 -5.10 -3.99 11.10
N ASN A 155 -5.27 -2.97 10.27
CA ASN A 155 -6.00 -1.76 10.64
C ASN A 155 -7.47 -2.04 10.95
N ILE A 156 -8.08 -3.03 10.27
CA ILE A 156 -9.49 -3.40 10.46
C ILE A 156 -9.86 -3.68 11.93
N SER A 157 -8.93 -4.28 12.67
CA SER A 157 -9.13 -4.71 14.05
C SER A 157 -8.46 -3.81 15.09
N PHE A 158 -7.98 -2.61 14.68
CA PHE A 158 -7.29 -1.73 15.60
C PHE A 158 -8.17 -1.36 16.81
N GLY A 159 -7.61 -1.47 18.02
CA GLY A 159 -8.32 -1.20 19.26
C GLY A 159 -9.28 -2.31 19.75
N LEU A 160 -9.48 -3.38 18.99
CA LEU A 160 -10.39 -4.47 19.35
C LEU A 160 -9.65 -5.65 19.99
N PRO A 161 -10.34 -6.46 20.84
CA PRO A 161 -9.82 -7.74 21.31
C PRO A 161 -9.81 -8.77 20.18
N GLU A 162 -9.12 -9.89 20.39
CA GLU A 162 -9.11 -11.07 19.50
C GLU A 162 -8.78 -10.74 18.02
N ARG A 163 -7.91 -9.78 17.80
CA ARG A 163 -7.54 -9.21 16.49
C ARG A 163 -7.22 -10.26 15.43
N LYS A 164 -6.62 -11.38 15.82
CA LYS A 164 -6.26 -12.46 14.91
C LYS A 164 -7.45 -13.04 14.17
N TYR A 165 -8.56 -13.28 14.88
CA TYR A 165 -9.79 -13.80 14.28
C TYR A 165 -10.42 -12.80 13.31
N ILE A 166 -10.46 -11.52 13.72
CA ILE A 166 -10.98 -10.44 12.85
C ILE A 166 -10.13 -10.34 11.58
N ASN A 167 -8.80 -10.26 11.72
CA ASN A 167 -7.90 -10.12 10.59
C ASN A 167 -8.02 -11.28 9.59
N ARG A 168 -8.08 -12.53 10.06
CA ARG A 168 -8.19 -13.70 9.17
C ARG A 168 -9.51 -13.71 8.40
N ASN A 169 -10.62 -13.52 9.10
CA ASN A 169 -11.93 -13.50 8.43
C ASN A 169 -12.00 -12.35 7.43
N PHE A 170 -11.51 -11.18 7.79
CA PHE A 170 -11.50 -10.03 6.89
C PHE A 170 -10.59 -10.24 5.67
N ALA A 171 -9.43 -10.89 5.84
CA ALA A 171 -8.58 -11.27 4.72
C ALA A 171 -9.32 -12.14 3.69
N VAL A 172 -10.01 -13.19 4.16
CA VAL A 172 -10.81 -14.06 3.28
C VAL A 172 -11.91 -13.27 2.55
N MET A 173 -12.61 -12.40 3.26
CA MET A 173 -13.67 -11.56 2.65
C MET A 173 -13.08 -10.60 1.60
N ALA A 174 -11.93 -9.99 1.89
CA ALA A 174 -11.27 -9.06 0.97
C ALA A 174 -10.74 -9.77 -0.29
N ILE A 175 -10.11 -10.94 -0.14
CA ILE A 175 -9.66 -11.77 -1.27
C ILE A 175 -10.87 -12.20 -2.13
N ALA A 176 -11.98 -12.59 -1.52
CA ALA A 176 -13.21 -12.94 -2.24
C ALA A 176 -13.81 -11.75 -3.02
N ARG A 177 -13.47 -10.51 -2.66
CA ARG A 177 -13.85 -9.28 -3.39
C ARG A 177 -12.84 -8.86 -4.45
N GLY A 178 -11.72 -9.59 -4.59
CA GLY A 178 -10.70 -9.35 -5.62
C GLY A 178 -9.44 -8.66 -5.11
N LEU A 179 -9.23 -8.61 -3.78
CA LEU A 179 -7.96 -8.14 -3.23
C LEU A 179 -6.85 -9.14 -3.55
N ASP A 180 -5.73 -8.67 -4.13
CA ASP A 180 -4.61 -9.51 -4.54
C ASP A 180 -3.30 -9.23 -3.79
N GLY A 181 -3.28 -8.22 -2.90
CA GLY A 181 -2.13 -7.89 -2.07
C GLY A 181 -2.49 -7.62 -0.60
N LEU A 182 -1.67 -8.13 0.33
CA LEU A 182 -1.86 -7.94 1.77
C LEU A 182 -0.53 -7.59 2.45
N ILE A 183 -0.54 -6.54 3.27
CA ILE A 183 0.51 -6.29 4.26
C ILE A 183 0.04 -6.91 5.57
N ILE A 184 0.71 -7.98 6.01
CA ILE A 184 0.33 -8.78 7.18
C ILE A 184 1.53 -9.06 8.08
N ASN A 185 1.24 -9.49 9.31
CA ASN A 185 2.28 -9.93 10.22
C ASN A 185 2.75 -11.36 9.86
N PRO A 186 3.98 -11.57 9.40
CA PRO A 186 4.48 -12.89 9.00
C PRO A 186 4.67 -13.85 10.19
N LEU A 187 4.61 -13.35 11.43
CA LEU A 187 4.69 -14.18 12.64
C LEU A 187 3.32 -14.77 13.04
N ASP A 188 2.24 -14.35 12.41
CA ASP A 188 0.93 -15.01 12.59
C ASP A 188 0.88 -16.28 11.73
N ARG A 189 1.27 -17.41 12.35
CA ARG A 189 1.39 -18.71 11.65
C ARG A 189 0.07 -19.18 11.05
N ASP A 190 -1.04 -18.89 11.70
CA ASP A 190 -2.34 -19.34 11.19
C ASP A 190 -2.79 -18.47 10.00
N MET A 191 -2.42 -17.17 9.98
CA MET A 191 -2.62 -16.29 8.83
C MET A 191 -1.75 -16.74 7.65
N MET A 192 -0.51 -17.14 7.90
CA MET A 192 0.43 -17.58 6.86
C MET A 192 0.14 -18.99 6.33
N GLY A 193 -0.64 -19.79 7.06
CA GLY A 193 -1.01 -21.17 6.67
C GLY A 193 -2.43 -21.32 6.11
N SER A 194 -3.14 -20.20 5.94
CA SER A 194 -4.54 -20.19 5.49
C SER A 194 -4.68 -20.34 3.99
#